data_f811a3a146b56d474f6cf623da4abad7
#
_entry.id   f811a3a146b56d474f6cf623da4abad7
#
_cell.length_a   1.000
_cell.length_b   1.000
_cell.length_c   1.000
_cell.angle_alpha   90.00
_cell.angle_beta   90.00
_cell.angle_gamma   90.00
#
_symmetry.space_group_name_H-M   'P 1'
#
loop_
_entity.id
_entity.type
_entity.pdbx_description
1 polymer ?
#
loop_
_entity_poly.entity_id
_entity_poly.type
_entity_poly.pdbx_seq_one_letter_code
_entity_poly.pdbx_strand_id
1 'polypeptide(L)'
;MLSDALQIELRRQGWTPERVTTRGWVSELVKAGIAVLPEAESILQNFGGLAIHPVRTTFDVVPGEMIHFDPITLVLSEVERIRGWEQRLAQRLTPLGVKRPSDEIVLLGEDGRVIGEWGNILVVYGSSFEDALESTLVLARRNPEMYRLTSEGELVPARGWLPSP
;
A
#
# COMPACT_ATOMS: atom_id res chain seq x y z
N MET A 1 7.29 14.49 6.59
CA MET A 1 6.51 14.82 7.82
C MET A 1 5.04 14.88 7.46
N LEU A 2 4.16 14.16 8.17
CA LEU A 2 2.72 14.15 7.90
C LEU A 2 2.10 15.53 8.13
N SER A 3 1.21 15.98 7.24
CA SER A 3 0.49 17.25 7.41
C SER A 3 -0.45 17.20 8.61
N ASP A 4 -0.80 18.36 9.16
CA ASP A 4 -1.73 18.45 10.29
C ASP A 4 -3.09 17.82 9.95
N ALA A 5 -3.58 18.05 8.73
CA ALA A 5 -4.85 17.46 8.28
C ALA A 5 -4.80 15.93 8.27
N LEU A 6 -3.70 15.35 7.79
CA LEU A 6 -3.51 13.90 7.79
C LEU A 6 -3.37 13.37 9.22
N GLN A 7 -2.60 14.02 10.08
CA GLN A 7 -2.48 13.60 11.49
C GLN A 7 -3.81 13.62 12.23
N ILE A 8 -4.64 14.64 12.01
CA ILE A 8 -5.98 14.71 12.62
C ILE A 8 -6.82 13.50 12.19
N GLU A 9 -6.81 13.19 10.90
CA GLU A 9 -7.59 12.05 10.37
C GLU A 9 -7.06 10.71 10.88
N LEU A 10 -5.75 10.51 10.87
CA LEU A 10 -5.14 9.29 11.39
C LEU A 10 -5.41 9.09 12.90
N ARG A 11 -5.38 10.17 13.70
CA ARG A 11 -5.71 10.10 15.13
C ARG A 11 -7.16 9.67 15.38
N ARG A 12 -8.10 10.13 14.55
CA ARG A 12 -9.51 9.67 14.62
C ARG A 12 -9.66 8.17 14.40
N GLN A 13 -8.70 7.57 13.68
CA GLN A 13 -8.67 6.15 13.33
C GLN A 13 -7.69 5.32 14.18
N GLY A 14 -7.24 5.88 15.32
CA GLY A 14 -6.46 5.15 16.33
C GLY A 14 -4.95 5.21 16.16
N TRP A 15 -4.44 6.00 15.21
CA TRP A 15 -3.01 6.25 15.11
C TRP A 15 -2.55 7.35 16.05
N THR A 16 -1.34 7.21 16.62
CA THR A 16 -0.63 8.30 17.31
C THR A 16 0.85 8.29 16.91
N PRO A 17 1.55 9.44 16.98
CA PRO A 17 2.98 9.49 16.64
C PRO A 17 3.85 8.57 17.49
N GLU A 18 3.45 8.36 18.74
CA GLU A 18 4.19 7.55 19.73
C GLU A 18 3.84 6.06 19.65
N ARG A 19 2.92 5.70 18.76
CA ARG A 19 2.47 4.31 18.64
C ARG A 19 3.60 3.41 18.21
N VAL A 20 3.81 2.35 19.01
CA VAL A 20 4.74 1.27 18.68
C VAL A 20 4.01 -0.05 18.90
N THR A 21 3.95 -0.89 17.88
CA THR A 21 3.45 -2.25 18.02
C THR A 21 4.59 -3.25 18.05
N THR A 22 4.43 -4.26 18.91
CA THR A 22 5.42 -5.33 19.11
C THR A 22 5.04 -6.63 18.38
N ARG A 23 4.05 -6.61 17.49
CA ARG A 23 3.71 -7.79 16.69
C ARG A 23 4.90 -8.23 15.83
N GLY A 24 5.10 -9.54 15.77
CA GLY A 24 6.25 -10.16 15.11
C GLY A 24 6.20 -10.21 13.57
N TRP A 25 5.61 -9.22 12.90
CA TRP A 25 5.48 -9.23 11.43
C TRP A 25 6.80 -9.37 10.69
N VAL A 26 7.83 -8.63 11.14
CA VAL A 26 9.17 -8.69 10.51
C VAL A 26 9.70 -10.11 10.54
N SER A 27 9.62 -10.77 11.69
CA SER A 27 10.07 -12.17 11.84
C SER A 27 9.32 -13.13 10.91
N GLU A 28 8.00 -12.96 10.77
CA GLU A 28 7.19 -13.83 9.92
C GLU A 28 7.49 -13.59 8.42
N LEU A 29 7.65 -12.33 8.00
CA LEU A 29 8.04 -11.99 6.63
C LEU A 29 9.41 -12.57 6.27
N VAL A 30 10.40 -12.43 7.17
CA VAL A 30 11.74 -12.99 6.98
C VAL A 30 11.69 -14.52 6.88
N LYS A 31 10.92 -15.20 7.74
CA LYS A 31 10.71 -16.66 7.65
C LYS A 31 10.09 -17.08 6.32
N ALA A 32 9.21 -16.26 5.76
CA ALA A 32 8.62 -16.49 4.44
C ALA A 32 9.56 -16.18 3.27
N GLY A 33 10.78 -15.69 3.55
CA GLY A 33 11.76 -15.33 2.55
C GLY A 33 11.53 -13.98 1.87
N ILE A 34 10.77 -13.09 2.54
CA ILE A 34 10.54 -11.72 2.08
C ILE A 34 11.59 -10.81 2.74
N ALA A 35 12.28 -10.01 1.93
CA ALA A 35 13.18 -8.98 2.43
C ALA A 35 12.37 -7.85 3.08
N VAL A 36 12.74 -7.47 4.30
CA VAL A 36 12.10 -6.36 5.00
C VAL A 36 12.99 -5.12 4.93
N LEU A 37 12.48 -4.10 4.25
CA LEU A 37 13.16 -2.81 4.16
C LEU A 37 13.10 -2.09 5.52
N PRO A 38 14.16 -1.39 5.95
CA PRO A 38 14.15 -0.67 7.24
C PRO A 38 13.02 0.34 7.38
N GLU A 39 12.66 1.01 6.29
CA GLU A 39 11.53 1.94 6.28
C GLU A 39 10.19 1.20 6.47
N ALA A 40 10.00 0.05 5.84
CA ALA A 40 8.81 -0.78 6.02
C ALA A 40 8.69 -1.29 7.46
N GLU A 41 9.80 -1.67 8.10
CA GLU A 41 9.81 -2.03 9.52
C GLU A 41 9.32 -0.87 10.38
N SER A 42 9.82 0.34 10.16
CA SER A 42 9.40 1.55 10.88
C SER A 42 7.91 1.85 10.67
N ILE A 43 7.43 1.72 9.43
CA ILE A 43 6.01 1.88 9.10
C ILE A 43 5.17 0.84 9.85
N LEU A 44 5.56 -0.43 9.82
CA LEU A 44 4.82 -1.50 10.48
C LEU A 44 4.83 -1.36 12.01
N GLN A 45 5.91 -0.87 12.60
CA GLN A 45 5.95 -0.56 14.03
C GLN A 45 4.94 0.53 14.39
N ASN A 46 4.76 1.53 13.54
CA ASN A 46 3.89 2.67 13.82
C ASN A 46 2.43 2.47 13.36
N PHE A 47 2.21 1.85 12.20
CA PHE A 47 0.88 1.66 11.62
C PHE A 47 0.32 0.24 11.76
N GLY A 48 1.17 -0.74 12.00
CA GLY A 48 0.79 -2.15 11.99
C GLY A 48 -0.43 -2.47 12.87
N GLY A 49 -1.36 -3.26 12.35
CA GLY A 49 -2.62 -3.61 12.98
C GLY A 49 -3.73 -2.56 12.87
N LEU A 50 -3.44 -1.37 12.31
CA LEU A 50 -4.48 -0.39 12.06
C LEU A 50 -5.25 -0.70 10.78
N ALA A 51 -6.53 -0.37 10.80
CA ALA A 51 -7.40 -0.33 9.64
C ALA A 51 -7.73 1.15 9.37
N ILE A 52 -7.20 1.69 8.27
CA ILE A 52 -7.34 3.10 7.93
C ILE A 52 -8.27 3.25 6.73
N HIS A 53 -9.32 4.02 6.92
CA HIS A 53 -10.28 4.36 5.87
C HIS A 53 -9.89 5.68 5.20
N PRO A 54 -10.02 5.81 3.88
CA PRO A 54 -9.87 7.08 3.21
C PRO A 54 -10.96 8.06 3.62
N VAL A 55 -10.62 9.34 3.63
CA VAL A 55 -11.60 10.41 3.81
C VAL A 55 -12.54 10.39 2.61
N ARG A 56 -13.85 10.29 2.88
CA ARG A 56 -14.84 10.36 1.80
C ARG A 56 -14.90 11.78 1.26
N THR A 57 -14.68 11.93 -0.03
CA THR A 57 -14.94 13.18 -0.73
C THR A 57 -16.34 13.11 -1.37
N THR A 58 -16.97 14.27 -1.57
CA THR A 58 -18.28 14.35 -2.22
C THR A 58 -18.27 13.93 -3.69
N PHE A 59 -17.09 13.68 -4.24
CA PHE A 59 -16.87 13.28 -5.64
C PHE A 59 -16.57 11.79 -5.82
N ASP A 60 -16.47 11.02 -4.73
CA ASP A 60 -16.17 9.59 -4.82
C ASP A 60 -17.41 8.82 -5.27
N VAL A 61 -17.42 8.48 -6.54
CA VAL A 61 -18.44 7.56 -7.12
C VAL A 61 -18.22 6.14 -6.60
N VAL A 62 -16.98 5.79 -6.23
CA VAL A 62 -16.63 4.51 -5.60
C VAL A 62 -16.02 4.81 -4.23
N PRO A 63 -16.56 4.24 -3.14
CA PRO A 63 -15.96 4.40 -1.82
C PRO A 63 -14.51 3.91 -1.87
N GLY A 64 -13.58 4.74 -1.41
CA GLY A 64 -12.19 4.33 -1.25
C GLY A 64 -12.10 3.11 -0.34
N GLU A 65 -11.22 2.18 -0.69
CA GLU A 65 -11.03 0.96 0.10
C GLU A 65 -10.18 1.22 1.33
N MET A 66 -10.56 0.59 2.44
CA MET A 66 -9.78 0.57 3.67
C MET A 66 -8.44 -0.14 3.44
N ILE A 67 -7.34 0.43 3.95
CA ILE A 67 -6.08 -0.28 4.08
C ILE A 67 -5.95 -0.88 5.48
N HIS A 68 -5.73 -2.19 5.55
CA HIS A 68 -5.40 -2.89 6.78
C HIS A 68 -3.90 -3.18 6.81
N PHE A 69 -3.18 -2.55 7.74
CA PHE A 69 -1.74 -2.72 7.92
C PHE A 69 -1.43 -4.05 8.62
N ASP A 70 -1.76 -5.14 7.97
CA ASP A 70 -1.41 -6.50 8.37
C ASP A 70 -0.77 -7.21 7.17
N PRO A 71 0.58 -7.30 7.13
CA PRO A 71 1.29 -7.87 5.99
C PRO A 71 1.27 -9.41 5.99
N ILE A 72 0.64 -10.07 6.96
CA ILE A 72 0.71 -11.52 7.12
C ILE A 72 -0.53 -12.21 6.57
N THR A 73 -1.71 -11.69 6.86
CA THR A 73 -2.99 -12.42 6.68
C THR A 73 -3.22 -12.90 5.23
N LEU A 74 -2.78 -12.16 4.22
CA LEU A 74 -2.91 -12.57 2.82
C LEU A 74 -1.56 -12.88 2.18
N VAL A 75 -0.52 -12.17 2.60
CA VAL A 75 0.78 -12.13 1.92
C VAL A 75 1.50 -13.47 1.92
N LEU A 76 1.36 -14.28 2.97
CA LEU A 76 2.06 -15.57 3.05
C LEU A 76 1.66 -16.55 1.94
N SER A 77 0.44 -16.44 1.41
CA SER A 77 -0.01 -17.22 0.25
C SER A 77 0.44 -16.63 -1.10
N GLU A 78 0.97 -15.40 -1.11
CA GLU A 78 1.25 -14.64 -2.32
C GLU A 78 2.74 -14.31 -2.52
N VAL A 79 3.63 -14.98 -1.76
CA VAL A 79 5.08 -14.73 -1.78
C VAL A 79 5.67 -14.82 -3.19
N GLU A 80 5.28 -15.82 -3.96
CA GLU A 80 5.79 -16.01 -5.34
C GLU A 80 5.32 -14.88 -6.28
N ARG A 81 4.12 -14.34 -6.05
CA ARG A 81 3.61 -13.20 -6.82
C ARG A 81 4.41 -11.92 -6.50
N ILE A 82 4.73 -11.70 -5.23
CA ILE A 82 5.59 -10.58 -4.82
C ILE A 82 6.96 -10.70 -5.45
N ARG A 83 7.59 -11.89 -5.43
CA ARG A 83 8.88 -12.14 -6.11
C ARG A 83 8.82 -11.88 -7.60
N GLY A 84 7.71 -12.23 -8.25
CA GLY A 84 7.50 -11.92 -9.66
C GLY A 84 7.49 -10.42 -9.94
N TRP A 85 6.90 -9.63 -9.05
CA TRP A 85 6.94 -8.17 -9.15
C TRP A 85 8.32 -7.59 -8.83
N GLU A 86 9.05 -8.13 -7.83
CA GLU A 86 10.44 -7.73 -7.55
C GLU A 86 11.34 -7.89 -8.77
N GLN A 87 11.23 -9.01 -9.47
CA GLN A 87 11.99 -9.26 -10.69
C GLN A 87 11.63 -8.27 -11.80
N ARG A 88 10.34 -7.98 -12.01
CA ARG A 88 9.89 -7.05 -13.06
C ARG A 88 10.29 -5.61 -12.78
N LEU A 89 10.22 -5.20 -11.52
CA LEU A 89 10.55 -3.85 -11.10
C LEU A 89 12.04 -3.67 -10.79
N ALA A 90 12.81 -4.76 -10.81
CA ALA A 90 14.24 -4.82 -10.47
C ALA A 90 14.56 -4.18 -9.11
N GLN A 91 13.70 -4.40 -8.11
CA GLN A 91 13.86 -3.88 -6.75
C GLN A 91 13.20 -4.79 -5.72
N ARG A 92 13.62 -4.67 -4.46
CA ARG A 92 12.98 -5.36 -3.35
C ARG A 92 11.65 -4.70 -2.99
N LEU A 93 10.68 -5.51 -2.57
CA LEU A 93 9.36 -5.09 -2.16
C LEU A 93 9.05 -5.66 -0.77
N THR A 94 8.58 -4.81 0.13
CA THR A 94 8.10 -5.25 1.45
C THR A 94 6.60 -4.99 1.57
N PRO A 95 5.79 -6.01 1.87
CA PRO A 95 4.37 -5.80 2.10
C PRO A 95 4.11 -4.99 3.37
N LEU A 96 3.22 -4.02 3.26
CA LEU A 96 2.72 -3.20 4.37
C LEU A 96 1.35 -3.66 4.87
N GLY A 97 0.54 -4.23 3.98
CA GLY A 97 -0.82 -4.62 4.30
C GLY A 97 -1.66 -4.92 3.07
N VAL A 98 -2.95 -4.93 3.25
CA VAL A 98 -3.92 -5.23 2.20
C VAL A 98 -5.06 -4.21 2.18
N LYS A 99 -5.57 -3.92 1.00
CA LYS A 99 -6.80 -3.14 0.84
C LYS A 99 -8.01 -4.07 0.82
N ARG A 100 -9.08 -3.63 1.43
CA ARG A 100 -10.35 -4.38 1.52
C ARG A 100 -11.49 -3.57 0.93
N PRO A 101 -12.36 -4.21 0.16
CA PRO A 101 -12.54 -5.66 -0.05
C PRO A 101 -11.77 -6.27 -1.23
N SER A 102 -10.96 -5.53 -1.99
CA SER A 102 -10.31 -6.04 -3.21
C SER A 102 -9.23 -7.09 -2.99
N ASP A 103 -8.70 -7.21 -1.76
CA ASP A 103 -7.52 -8.02 -1.43
C ASP A 103 -6.23 -7.59 -2.17
N GLU A 104 -6.16 -6.31 -2.55
CA GLU A 104 -4.98 -5.72 -3.14
C GLU A 104 -3.86 -5.64 -2.11
N ILE A 105 -2.67 -6.14 -2.46
CA ILE A 105 -1.50 -6.09 -1.57
C ILE A 105 -0.83 -4.73 -1.74
N VAL A 106 -0.62 -4.02 -0.62
CA VAL A 106 0.11 -2.75 -0.57
C VAL A 106 1.56 -3.02 -0.17
N LEU A 107 2.47 -2.56 -1.00
CA LEU A 107 3.91 -2.83 -0.94
C LEU A 107 4.69 -1.52 -0.85
N LEU A 108 5.80 -1.54 -0.11
CA LEU A 108 6.84 -0.52 -0.16
C LEU A 108 7.99 -1.01 -1.03
N GLY A 109 8.38 -0.23 -2.03
CA GLY A 109 9.54 -0.47 -2.86
C GLY A 109 10.83 0.06 -2.24
N GLU A 110 11.97 -0.51 -2.63
CA GLU A 110 13.30 -0.05 -2.23
C GLU A 110 13.57 1.41 -2.66
N ASP A 111 12.89 1.88 -3.69
CA ASP A 111 12.92 3.26 -4.15
C ASP A 111 12.02 4.23 -3.35
N GLY A 112 11.38 3.74 -2.27
CA GLY A 112 10.49 4.48 -1.39
C GLY A 112 9.05 4.60 -1.89
N ARG A 113 8.75 4.20 -3.12
CA ARG A 113 7.37 4.26 -3.65
C ARG A 113 6.46 3.27 -2.94
N VAL A 114 5.23 3.70 -2.70
CA VAL A 114 4.16 2.82 -2.25
C VAL A 114 3.32 2.40 -3.45
N ILE A 115 3.25 1.11 -3.65
CA ILE A 115 2.52 0.50 -4.76
C ILE A 115 1.49 -0.49 -4.26
N GLY A 116 0.42 -0.66 -5.03
CA GLY A 116 -0.56 -1.72 -4.86
C GLY A 116 -0.42 -2.74 -5.99
N GLU A 117 -0.65 -3.99 -5.71
CA GLU A 117 -0.71 -5.02 -6.73
C GLU A 117 -2.00 -5.82 -6.60
N TRP A 118 -2.67 -6.00 -7.73
CA TRP A 118 -3.89 -6.76 -7.85
C TRP A 118 -3.89 -7.54 -9.18
N GLY A 119 -3.44 -8.79 -9.10
CA GLY A 119 -3.30 -9.64 -10.28
C GLY A 119 -2.28 -9.10 -11.29
N ASN A 120 -2.75 -8.60 -12.42
CA ASN A 120 -1.89 -7.99 -13.46
C ASN A 120 -1.92 -6.44 -13.44
N ILE A 121 -2.50 -5.84 -12.41
CA ILE A 121 -2.56 -4.39 -12.22
C ILE A 121 -1.54 -3.97 -11.17
N LEU A 122 -0.80 -2.92 -11.46
CA LEU A 122 0.07 -2.20 -10.55
C LEU A 122 -0.49 -0.79 -10.35
N VAL A 123 -0.62 -0.40 -9.10
CA VAL A 123 -1.12 0.93 -8.71
C VAL A 123 0.01 1.66 -7.99
N VAL A 124 0.33 2.89 -8.40
CA VAL A 124 1.32 3.74 -7.72
C VAL A 124 0.57 4.76 -6.87
N TYR A 125 0.65 4.60 -5.55
CA TYR A 125 -0.04 5.45 -4.59
C TYR A 125 0.73 6.71 -4.26
N GLY A 126 2.05 6.64 -4.23
CA GLY A 126 2.89 7.79 -3.91
C GLY A 126 4.37 7.50 -4.09
N SER A 127 5.15 8.57 -4.11
CA SER A 127 6.62 8.53 -4.20
C SER A 127 7.30 8.24 -2.86
N SER A 128 6.55 8.32 -1.77
CA SER A 128 6.94 7.95 -0.41
C SER A 128 5.69 7.48 0.35
N PHE A 129 5.88 6.92 1.54
CA PHE A 129 4.77 6.51 2.39
C PHE A 129 3.90 7.70 2.81
N GLU A 130 4.51 8.82 3.17
CA GLU A 130 3.78 10.05 3.50
C GLU A 130 3.00 10.57 2.30
N ASP A 131 3.61 10.61 1.11
CA ASP A 131 2.92 11.05 -0.11
C ASP A 131 1.74 10.13 -0.44
N ALA A 132 1.89 8.82 -0.28
CA ALA A 132 0.80 7.87 -0.49
C ALA A 132 -0.39 8.11 0.46
N LEU A 133 -0.13 8.33 1.75
CA LEU A 133 -1.19 8.63 2.72
C LEU A 133 -1.87 9.97 2.41
N GLU A 134 -1.07 11.01 2.11
CA GLU A 134 -1.54 12.36 1.88
C GLU A 134 -2.36 12.48 0.59
N SER A 135 -1.88 11.83 -0.46
CA SER A 135 -2.39 12.08 -1.82
C SER A 135 -3.46 11.09 -2.26
N THR A 136 -3.41 9.83 -1.83
CA THR A 136 -4.23 8.76 -2.41
C THR A 136 -4.92 7.88 -1.39
N LEU A 137 -4.20 7.39 -0.37
CA LEU A 137 -4.71 6.34 0.51
C LEU A 137 -5.63 6.85 1.62
N VAL A 138 -5.38 8.05 2.15
CA VAL A 138 -6.16 8.61 3.26
C VAL A 138 -6.88 9.87 2.88
N LEU A 139 -6.18 10.94 2.50
CA LEU A 139 -6.84 12.21 2.16
C LEU A 139 -7.44 12.23 0.75
N ALA A 140 -7.13 11.24 -0.09
CA ALA A 140 -7.72 11.03 -1.42
C ALA A 140 -7.78 12.31 -2.28
N ARG A 141 -6.67 13.09 -2.31
CA ARG A 141 -6.57 14.36 -3.03
C ARG A 141 -6.35 14.18 -4.54
N ARG A 142 -5.86 13.00 -4.94
CA ARG A 142 -5.66 12.63 -6.35
C ARG A 142 -5.93 11.15 -6.56
N ASN A 143 -6.19 10.77 -7.81
CA ASN A 143 -6.24 9.38 -8.20
C ASN A 143 -4.81 8.81 -8.31
N PRO A 144 -4.59 7.53 -7.94
CA PRO A 144 -3.32 6.87 -8.15
C PRO A 144 -3.06 6.65 -9.65
N GLU A 145 -1.79 6.53 -10.02
CA GLU A 145 -1.40 6.05 -11.34
C GLU A 145 -1.59 4.54 -11.42
N MET A 146 -2.11 4.05 -12.54
CA MET A 146 -2.37 2.63 -12.73
C MET A 146 -1.68 2.12 -14.00
N TYR A 147 -1.12 0.93 -13.88
CA TYR A 147 -0.45 0.22 -14.98
C TYR A 147 -1.00 -1.20 -15.08
N ARG A 148 -1.05 -1.71 -16.28
CA ARG A 148 -1.43 -3.10 -16.55
C ARG A 148 -0.24 -3.85 -17.14
N LEU A 149 0.00 -5.06 -16.64
CA LEU A 149 0.95 -5.99 -17.21
C LEU A 149 0.31 -6.64 -18.44
N THR A 150 0.97 -6.53 -19.59
CA THR A 150 0.53 -7.19 -20.83
C THR A 150 0.92 -8.67 -20.82
N SER A 151 0.38 -9.44 -21.79
CA SER A 151 0.78 -10.84 -22.02
C SER A 151 2.27 -11.00 -22.39
N GLU A 152 2.87 -9.93 -22.96
CA GLU A 152 4.29 -9.89 -23.29
C GLU A 152 5.19 -9.47 -22.13
N GLY A 153 4.60 -9.16 -20.96
CA GLY A 153 5.33 -8.78 -19.74
C GLY A 153 5.67 -7.30 -19.64
N GLU A 154 5.09 -6.44 -20.47
CA GLU A 154 5.28 -5.00 -20.43
C GLU A 154 4.26 -4.32 -19.50
N LEU A 155 4.71 -3.29 -18.77
CA LEU A 155 3.81 -2.41 -18.01
C LEU A 155 3.37 -1.25 -18.90
N VAL A 156 2.08 -1.17 -19.16
CA VAL A 156 1.47 -0.09 -19.92
C VAL A 156 0.48 0.69 -19.06
N PRO A 157 0.35 2.02 -19.23
CA PRO A 157 -0.64 2.79 -18.50
C PRO A 157 -2.05 2.20 -18.68
N ALA A 158 -2.73 1.93 -17.58
CA ALA A 158 -4.11 1.44 -17.60
C ALA A 158 -5.07 2.62 -17.84
N ARG A 159 -5.18 3.05 -19.11
CA ARG A 159 -6.14 4.08 -19.52
C ARG A 159 -7.51 3.42 -19.74
N GLY A 160 -8.55 3.89 -19.06
CA GLY A 160 -9.93 3.59 -19.43
C GLY A 160 -10.77 2.75 -18.46
N TRP A 161 -10.37 2.59 -17.21
CA TRP A 161 -11.21 1.94 -16.17
C TRP A 161 -12.02 2.93 -15.31
N LEU A 162 -11.78 4.22 -15.48
CA LEU A 162 -12.68 5.23 -14.93
C LEU A 162 -13.73 5.55 -16.00
N PRO A 163 -15.03 5.56 -15.66
CA PRO A 163 -16.04 6.09 -16.57
C PRO A 163 -15.61 7.51 -16.95
N SER A 164 -15.64 7.80 -18.24
CA SER A 164 -15.40 9.16 -18.73
C SER A 164 -16.34 10.12 -18.01
N PRO A 165 -15.87 11.32 -17.64
CA PRO A 165 -16.67 12.32 -16.95
C PRO A 165 -17.94 12.68 -17.73
#